data_19964787d5aac6ac914510040cb9cab1
#
_entry.id   19964787d5aac6ac914510040cb9cab1
#
_cell.length_a   1.000
_cell.length_b   1.000
_cell.length_c   1.000
_cell.angle_alpha   90.00
_cell.angle_beta   90.00
_cell.angle_gamma   90.00
#
_symmetry.space_group_name_H-M   'P 1'
#
loop_
_entity.id
_entity.type
_entity.pdbx_description
1 polymer ?
#
loop_
_entity_poly.entity_id
_entity_poly.type
_entity_poly.pdbx_seq_one_letter_code
_entity_poly.pdbx_strand_id
1 'polypeptide(L)'
;MTDYKRAGRKLKRAGGKLYKKRKDLKLGLEEISSKTKISKQYLKALESGDYSIFPADIFARGYFKQYAEFIELEIPPPVKNNKNQETEIKVHINTNSNFVLGFSIFIFFALTFQYGIHIPFEP
;
A
#
# COMPACT_ATOMS: atom_id res chain seq x y z
N MET A 1 26.61 6.54 -22.28
CA MET A 1 26.27 6.70 -20.87
C MET A 1 25.44 5.51 -20.46
N THR A 2 25.92 4.76 -19.51
CA THR A 2 25.37 3.44 -19.14
C THR A 2 23.99 3.57 -18.47
N ASP A 3 23.07 2.67 -18.75
CA ASP A 3 21.67 2.72 -18.29
C ASP A 3 21.53 2.76 -16.76
N TYR A 4 22.45 2.13 -16.03
CA TYR A 4 22.45 2.18 -14.56
C TYR A 4 22.69 3.58 -13.99
N LYS A 5 23.53 4.41 -14.61
CA LYS A 5 23.73 5.82 -14.18
C LYS A 5 22.48 6.66 -14.39
N ARG A 6 21.74 6.40 -15.46
CA ARG A 6 20.47 7.06 -15.74
C ARG A 6 19.40 6.65 -14.73
N ALA A 7 19.33 5.34 -14.40
CA ALA A 7 18.43 4.81 -13.37
C ALA A 7 18.72 5.43 -12.00
N GLY A 8 19.98 5.45 -11.55
CA GLY A 8 20.38 6.06 -10.28
C GLY A 8 19.99 7.54 -10.16
N ARG A 9 20.13 8.33 -11.23
CA ARG A 9 19.68 9.73 -11.22
C ARG A 9 18.16 9.87 -11.09
N LYS A 10 17.39 8.97 -11.71
CA LYS A 10 15.92 8.97 -11.56
C LYS A 10 15.51 8.66 -10.12
N LEU A 11 16.16 7.66 -9.49
CA LEU A 11 15.92 7.30 -8.10
C LEU A 11 16.19 8.48 -7.16
N LYS A 12 17.35 9.14 -7.30
CA LYS A 12 17.71 10.32 -6.51
C LYS A 12 16.74 11.48 -6.69
N ARG A 13 16.30 11.76 -7.92
CA ARG A 13 15.33 12.82 -8.19
C ARG A 13 13.98 12.55 -7.55
N ALA A 14 13.49 11.32 -7.68
CA ALA A 14 12.22 10.91 -7.08
C ALA A 14 12.28 10.97 -5.56
N GLY A 15 13.36 10.45 -4.96
CA GLY A 15 13.60 10.53 -3.52
C GLY A 15 13.70 11.95 -3.00
N GLY A 16 14.38 12.82 -3.71
CA GLY A 16 14.47 14.25 -3.37
C GLY A 16 13.10 14.96 -3.36
N LYS A 17 12.18 14.56 -4.25
CA LYS A 17 10.80 15.07 -4.24
C LYS A 17 10.01 14.60 -3.00
N LEU A 18 10.16 13.32 -2.62
CA LEU A 18 9.56 12.80 -1.38
C LEU A 18 10.08 13.57 -0.16
N TYR A 19 11.40 13.71 -0.04
CA TYR A 19 12.04 14.42 1.05
C TYR A 19 11.54 15.87 1.15
N LYS A 20 11.54 16.61 0.03
CA LYS A 20 11.09 18.01 -0.02
C LYS A 20 9.63 18.13 0.41
N LYS A 21 8.74 17.35 -0.19
CA LYS A 21 7.30 17.37 0.13
C LYS A 21 7.06 17.05 1.61
N ARG A 22 7.74 16.03 2.15
CA ARG A 22 7.67 15.72 3.58
C ARG A 22 8.09 16.90 4.45
N LYS A 23 9.19 17.58 4.10
CA LYS A 23 9.67 18.74 4.85
C LYS A 23 8.70 19.92 4.77
N ASP A 24 8.12 20.16 3.60
CA ASP A 24 7.13 21.23 3.40
C ASP A 24 5.88 20.97 4.27
N LEU A 25 5.50 19.71 4.44
CA LEU A 25 4.42 19.28 5.33
C LEU A 25 4.81 19.20 6.82
N LYS A 26 6.08 19.46 7.16
CA LYS A 26 6.65 19.36 8.51
C LYS A 26 6.48 17.99 9.18
N LEU A 27 6.40 16.91 8.38
CA LEU A 27 6.24 15.55 8.86
C LEU A 27 7.58 14.92 9.25
N GLY A 28 7.59 14.21 10.38
CA GLY A 28 8.70 13.37 10.80
C GLY A 28 8.66 11.99 10.14
N LEU A 29 9.83 11.36 9.97
CA LEU A 29 9.87 9.97 9.48
C LEU A 29 9.20 8.98 10.45
N GLU A 30 9.22 9.29 11.76
CA GLU A 30 8.52 8.51 12.78
C GLU A 30 7.01 8.47 12.53
N GLU A 31 6.46 9.64 12.27
CA GLU A 31 5.03 9.79 12.02
C GLU A 31 4.61 9.03 10.76
N ILE A 32 5.35 9.18 9.68
CA ILE A 32 5.08 8.46 8.42
C ILE A 32 5.22 6.95 8.63
N SER A 33 6.27 6.51 9.31
CA SER A 33 6.48 5.10 9.64
C SER A 33 5.32 4.52 10.46
N SER A 34 4.86 5.24 11.46
CA SER A 34 3.73 4.84 12.30
C SER A 34 2.43 4.69 11.50
N LYS A 35 2.16 5.62 10.60
CA LYS A 35 0.93 5.64 9.80
C LYS A 35 0.95 4.66 8.63
N THR A 36 2.06 4.57 7.91
CA THR A 36 2.19 3.72 6.72
C THR A 36 2.64 2.29 7.03
N LYS A 37 3.16 2.04 8.25
CA LYS A 37 3.81 0.78 8.63
C LYS A 37 5.08 0.46 7.82
N ILE A 38 5.61 1.44 7.09
CA ILE A 38 6.92 1.33 6.43
C ILE A 38 8.01 1.69 7.44
N SER A 39 9.02 0.83 7.58
CA SER A 39 10.12 1.13 8.50
C SER A 39 10.86 2.41 8.11
N LYS A 40 11.38 3.15 9.10
CA LYS A 40 12.17 4.37 8.85
C LYS A 40 13.37 4.14 7.95
N GLN A 41 13.98 2.97 8.01
CA GLN A 41 15.10 2.60 7.17
C GLN A 41 14.70 2.59 5.69
N TYR A 42 13.54 2.01 5.35
CA TYR A 42 13.03 2.03 3.99
C TYR A 42 12.60 3.45 3.55
N LEU A 43 11.99 4.22 4.42
CA LEU A 43 11.64 5.61 4.11
C LEU A 43 12.89 6.46 3.79
N LYS A 44 13.96 6.32 4.58
CA LYS A 44 15.25 6.97 4.31
C LYS A 44 15.85 6.53 2.97
N ALA A 45 15.79 5.23 2.68
CA ALA A 45 16.29 4.69 1.41
C ALA A 45 15.52 5.23 0.20
N LEU A 46 14.21 5.36 0.31
CA LEU A 46 13.38 5.97 -0.74
C LEU A 46 13.75 7.44 -0.97
N GLU A 47 13.97 8.22 0.09
CA GLU A 47 14.37 9.63 0.00
C GLU A 47 15.78 9.82 -0.56
N SER A 48 16.72 8.96 -0.19
CA SER A 48 18.10 9.03 -0.68
C SER A 48 18.26 8.49 -2.11
N GLY A 49 17.30 7.70 -2.57
CA GLY A 49 17.38 6.97 -3.84
C GLY A 49 18.33 5.76 -3.79
N ASP A 50 18.67 5.29 -2.59
CA ASP A 50 19.46 4.09 -2.37
C ASP A 50 18.53 2.88 -2.18
N TYR A 51 18.32 2.15 -3.26
CA TYR A 51 17.40 1.00 -3.26
C TYR A 51 18.10 -0.34 -3.00
N SER A 52 19.37 -0.32 -2.65
CA SER A 52 20.16 -1.55 -2.39
C SER A 52 19.65 -2.36 -1.21
N ILE A 53 18.96 -1.71 -0.25
CA ILE A 53 18.44 -2.39 0.94
C ILE A 53 17.15 -3.16 0.71
N PHE A 54 16.48 -2.92 -0.42
CA PHE A 54 15.23 -3.62 -0.72
C PHE A 54 15.50 -5.01 -1.27
N PRO A 55 14.82 -6.05 -0.80
CA PRO A 55 15.02 -7.42 -1.26
C PRO A 55 14.66 -7.61 -2.73
N ALA A 56 13.76 -6.80 -3.28
CA ALA A 56 13.41 -6.78 -4.70
C ALA A 56 12.79 -5.42 -5.08
N ASP A 57 12.87 -5.09 -6.36
CA ASP A 57 12.35 -3.82 -6.92
C ASP A 57 10.86 -3.62 -6.67
N ILE A 58 10.09 -4.70 -6.58
CA ILE A 58 8.66 -4.63 -6.34
C ILE A 58 8.33 -4.05 -4.96
N PHE A 59 9.13 -4.36 -3.94
CA PHE A 59 8.96 -3.80 -2.60
C PHE A 59 9.28 -2.29 -2.59
N ALA A 60 10.39 -1.91 -3.19
CA ALA A 60 10.76 -0.50 -3.32
C ALA A 60 9.67 0.30 -4.03
N ARG A 61 9.09 -0.25 -5.08
CA ARG A 61 8.00 0.34 -5.84
C ARG A 61 6.72 0.47 -5.02
N GLY A 62 6.34 -0.59 -4.30
CA GLY A 62 5.16 -0.60 -3.45
C GLY A 62 5.27 0.43 -2.33
N TYR A 63 6.39 0.46 -1.63
CA TYR A 63 6.64 1.43 -0.55
C TYR A 63 6.74 2.86 -1.07
N PHE A 64 7.37 3.07 -2.23
CA PHE A 64 7.41 4.39 -2.86
C PHE A 64 6.01 4.92 -3.15
N LYS A 65 5.16 4.08 -3.76
CA LYS A 65 3.78 4.43 -4.07
C LYS A 65 3.01 4.78 -2.80
N GLN A 66 3.06 3.91 -1.78
CA GLN A 66 2.38 4.11 -0.51
C GLN A 66 2.86 5.40 0.20
N TYR A 67 4.17 5.67 0.17
CA TYR A 67 4.71 6.90 0.76
C TYR A 67 4.23 8.15 0.00
N ALA A 68 4.34 8.14 -1.33
CA ALA A 68 3.89 9.25 -2.18
C ALA A 68 2.39 9.55 -1.99
N GLU A 69 1.56 8.51 -1.95
CA GLU A 69 0.12 8.64 -1.67
C GLU A 69 -0.14 9.26 -0.29
N PHE A 70 0.59 8.83 0.73
CA PHE A 70 0.42 9.34 2.10
C PHE A 70 0.72 10.84 2.20
N ILE A 71 1.73 11.34 1.48
CA ILE A 71 2.09 12.76 1.47
C ILE A 71 1.41 13.53 0.32
N GLU A 72 0.47 12.95 -0.37
CA GLU A 72 -0.27 13.55 -1.49
C GLU A 72 0.66 14.07 -2.60
N LEU A 73 1.63 13.26 -2.99
CA LEU A 73 2.58 13.55 -4.05
C LEU A 73 2.34 12.64 -5.27
N GLU A 74 1.79 13.21 -6.32
CA GLU A 74 1.53 12.49 -7.58
C GLU A 74 2.81 12.36 -8.42
N ILE A 75 3.56 11.31 -8.19
CA ILE A 75 4.71 10.93 -9.01
C ILE A 75 4.75 9.43 -9.23
N PRO A 76 5.06 8.98 -10.45
CA PRO A 76 5.21 7.55 -10.71
C PRO A 76 6.45 7.00 -9.99
N PRO A 77 6.40 5.74 -9.52
CA PRO A 77 7.57 5.08 -8.98
C PRO A 77 8.72 5.09 -10.00
N PRO A 78 9.95 5.41 -9.58
CA PRO A 78 11.08 5.56 -10.49
C PRO A 78 11.63 4.22 -11.03
N VAL A 79 11.18 3.11 -10.45
CA VAL A 79 11.56 1.75 -10.86
C VAL A 79 10.62 1.28 -11.96
N LYS A 80 11.18 0.88 -13.11
CA LYS A 80 10.39 0.32 -14.21
C LYS A 80 9.78 -1.03 -13.83
N ASN A 81 8.53 -1.27 -14.29
CA ASN A 81 8.03 -2.63 -14.40
C ASN A 81 8.92 -3.40 -15.39
N ASN A 82 9.73 -4.30 -14.91
CA ASN A 82 10.18 -5.39 -15.75
C ASN A 82 8.96 -6.30 -15.95
N LYS A 83 8.33 -6.20 -17.11
CA LYS A 83 7.16 -7.03 -17.49
C LYS A 83 7.43 -8.55 -17.38
N ASN A 84 8.69 -8.94 -17.19
CA ASN A 84 9.10 -10.33 -17.01
C ASN A 84 9.10 -10.80 -15.54
N GLN A 85 8.72 -9.94 -14.59
CA GLN A 85 8.55 -10.29 -13.18
C GLN A 85 7.14 -9.90 -12.66
N GLU A 86 6.17 -9.75 -13.55
CA GLU A 86 4.81 -10.07 -13.19
C GLU A 86 4.71 -11.61 -13.03
N THR A 87 5.35 -12.14 -12.01
CA THR A 87 4.65 -13.16 -11.27
C THR A 87 3.39 -12.44 -10.81
N GLU A 88 2.32 -12.59 -11.58
CA GLU A 88 0.99 -12.43 -11.03
C GLU A 88 1.02 -13.17 -9.70
N ILE A 89 1.22 -12.42 -8.61
CA ILE A 89 0.66 -12.84 -7.35
C ILE A 89 -0.83 -12.73 -7.65
N LYS A 90 -1.35 -13.74 -8.34
CA LYS A 90 -2.73 -14.10 -8.22
C LYS A 90 -2.86 -14.44 -6.75
N VAL A 91 -3.06 -13.39 -5.95
CA VAL A 91 -3.75 -13.58 -4.68
C VAL A 91 -5.05 -14.21 -5.13
N HIS A 92 -5.05 -15.53 -5.12
CA HIS A 92 -6.26 -16.29 -5.15
C HIS A 92 -6.96 -15.88 -3.84
N ILE A 93 -7.61 -14.72 -3.89
CA ILE A 93 -8.67 -14.42 -2.96
C ILE A 93 -9.71 -15.45 -3.35
N ASN A 94 -9.55 -16.65 -2.79
CA ASN A 94 -10.63 -17.58 -2.69
C ASN A 94 -11.64 -16.87 -1.76
N THR A 95 -12.36 -15.92 -2.33
CA THR A 95 -13.60 -15.46 -1.78
C THR A 95 -14.51 -16.70 -1.87
N ASN A 96 -14.36 -17.53 -0.85
CA ASN A 96 -15.31 -18.58 -0.60
C ASN A 96 -16.66 -17.85 -0.53
N SER A 97 -17.44 -17.87 -1.61
CA SER A 97 -18.72 -17.17 -1.70
C SER A 97 -19.66 -17.58 -0.56
N ASN A 98 -19.39 -18.74 0.06
CA ASN A 98 -20.06 -19.22 1.25
C ASN A 98 -19.80 -18.34 2.49
N PHE A 99 -18.65 -17.66 2.57
CA PHE A 99 -18.34 -16.77 3.69
C PHE A 99 -19.14 -15.47 3.59
N VAL A 100 -19.30 -14.92 2.39
CA VAL A 100 -20.10 -13.70 2.17
C VAL A 100 -21.59 -13.99 2.42
N LEU A 101 -22.11 -15.15 2.00
CA LEU A 101 -23.49 -15.55 2.27
C LEU A 101 -23.72 -15.81 3.77
N GLY A 102 -22.79 -16.43 4.48
CA GLY A 102 -22.87 -16.65 5.93
C GLY A 102 -22.91 -15.35 6.73
N PHE A 103 -22.09 -14.36 6.34
CA PHE A 103 -22.07 -13.04 6.99
C PHE A 103 -23.36 -12.26 6.76
N SER A 104 -23.93 -12.34 5.56
CA SER A 104 -25.20 -11.69 5.21
C SER A 104 -26.37 -12.26 6.03
N ILE A 105 -26.42 -13.58 6.19
CA ILE A 105 -27.46 -14.27 7.00
C ILE A 105 -27.31 -13.91 8.48
N PHE A 106 -26.06 -13.81 8.98
CA PHE A 106 -25.81 -13.45 10.37
C PHE A 106 -26.24 -12.02 10.68
N ILE A 107 -25.97 -11.07 9.80
CA ILE A 107 -26.42 -9.68 9.94
C ILE A 107 -27.93 -9.58 9.87
N PHE A 108 -28.57 -10.32 8.97
CA PHE A 108 -30.04 -10.35 8.85
C PHE A 108 -30.67 -10.90 10.13
N PHE A 109 -30.13 -11.97 10.70
CA PHE A 109 -30.60 -12.55 11.96
C PHE A 109 -30.39 -11.61 13.14
N ALA A 110 -29.25 -10.92 13.21
CA ALA A 110 -28.97 -9.94 14.25
C ALA A 110 -29.93 -8.74 14.20
N LEU A 111 -30.25 -8.26 13.01
CA LEU A 111 -31.19 -7.16 12.82
C LEU A 111 -32.63 -7.56 13.18
N THR A 112 -33.07 -8.77 12.83
CA THR A 112 -34.41 -9.26 13.20
C THR A 112 -34.53 -9.47 14.71
N PHE A 113 -33.47 -9.88 15.39
CA PHE A 113 -33.44 -10.02 16.83
C PHE A 113 -33.47 -8.65 17.56
N GLN A 114 -32.79 -7.64 16.99
CA GLN A 114 -32.72 -6.31 17.56
C GLN A 114 -34.04 -5.53 17.42
N TYR A 115 -34.77 -5.78 16.31
CA TYR A 115 -36.04 -5.06 16.04
C TYR A 115 -37.29 -5.78 16.53
N GLY A 116 -37.14 -6.89 17.27
CA GLY A 116 -38.26 -7.56 17.95
C GLY A 116 -39.42 -7.92 17.05
N ILE A 117 -39.16 -8.29 15.78
CA ILE A 117 -40.18 -8.81 14.88
C ILE A 117 -40.56 -10.21 15.41
N HIS A 118 -41.53 -10.23 16.28
CA HIS A 118 -42.17 -11.44 16.74
C HIS A 118 -43.02 -11.94 15.58
N ILE A 119 -42.58 -13.00 14.92
CA ILE A 119 -43.46 -13.73 13.98
C ILE A 119 -44.39 -14.56 14.87
N PRO A 120 -45.70 -14.21 14.96
CA PRO A 120 -46.61 -15.01 15.70
C PRO A 120 -46.75 -16.35 14.97
N PHE A 121 -46.24 -17.39 15.59
CA PHE A 121 -46.54 -18.78 15.17
C PHE A 121 -47.90 -19.09 15.74
N GLU A 122 -48.98 -18.87 14.94
CA GLU A 122 -50.29 -19.43 15.30
C GLU A 122 -50.32 -20.89 14.82
N PRO A 123 -50.63 -21.85 15.71
CA PRO A 123 -50.83 -23.24 15.32
C PRO A 123 -52.13 -23.45 14.53
#